data_40aff79c03bd9dafb4020d732420995b
#
_entry.id   40aff79c03bd9dafb4020d732420995b
#
_cell.length_a   1.000
_cell.length_b   1.000
_cell.length_c   1.000
_cell.angle_alpha   90.00
_cell.angle_beta   90.00
_cell.angle_gamma   90.00
#
_symmetry.space_group_name_H-M   'P 1'
#
loop_
_entity.id
_entity.type
_entity.pdbx_description
1 polymer ?
#
loop_
_entity_poly.entity_id
_entity_poly.type
_entity_poly.pdbx_seq_one_letter_code
_entity_poly.pdbx_strand_id
1 'polypeptide(L)'
;TSYVLWACSVPVALSILVILLLRMAVHKLPPRDMAASSWLALGPLGTGALGLLLLGQDASGVFSAQGLAEVGSVAQGVGVIGGLLLWGLGLWWLLLALLILGRYLRDGIPFNLGWWAFTFPLGVYALATLALAEVLGLAFFSRFGELLVVALVLLWLLVMAGTLRGAWRGELFAAPCLSH
;
A
#
# COMPACT_ATOMS: atom_id res chain seq x y z
N THR A 1 11.38 16.56 12.22
CA THR A 1 10.17 16.87 11.42
C THR A 1 9.48 15.60 10.91
N SER A 2 10.23 14.64 10.30
CA SER A 2 9.65 13.43 9.68
C SER A 2 8.88 12.53 10.66
N TYR A 3 9.39 12.34 11.89
CA TYR A 3 8.66 11.61 12.94
C TYR A 3 7.31 12.25 13.27
N VAL A 4 7.23 13.58 13.33
CA VAL A 4 5.96 14.29 13.59
C VAL A 4 4.97 14.08 12.46
N LEU A 5 5.42 14.21 11.21
CA LEU A 5 4.56 13.97 10.04
C LEU A 5 4.03 12.53 10.00
N TRP A 6 4.90 11.56 10.28
CA TRP A 6 4.50 10.15 10.37
C TRP A 6 3.46 9.94 11.48
N ALA A 7 3.71 10.48 12.69
CA ALA A 7 2.82 10.36 13.84
C ALA A 7 1.46 11.04 13.62
N CYS A 8 1.40 12.11 12.84
CA CYS A 8 0.13 12.78 12.51
C CYS A 8 -0.66 12.05 11.40
N SER A 9 0.02 11.38 10.45
CA SER A 9 -0.65 10.82 9.27
C SER A 9 -1.04 9.35 9.43
N VAL A 10 -0.12 8.51 9.89
CA VAL A 10 -0.32 7.04 9.90
C VAL A 10 -1.41 6.58 10.86
N PRO A 11 -1.50 7.05 12.13
CA PRO A 11 -2.57 6.65 13.03
C PRO A 11 -3.97 7.01 12.52
N VAL A 12 -4.11 8.18 11.90
CA VAL A 12 -5.39 8.60 11.28
C VAL A 12 -5.74 7.68 10.11
N ALA A 13 -4.79 7.37 9.25
CA ALA A 13 -4.99 6.46 8.14
C ALA A 13 -5.38 5.05 8.62
N LEU A 14 -4.73 4.52 9.66
CA LEU A 14 -5.08 3.23 10.26
C LEU A 14 -6.48 3.23 10.86
N SER A 15 -6.92 4.32 11.50
CA SER A 15 -8.28 4.46 12.01
C SER A 15 -9.32 4.38 10.89
N ILE A 16 -9.05 5.01 9.75
CA ILE A 16 -9.91 4.93 8.56
C ILE A 16 -9.95 3.49 8.01
N LEU A 17 -8.81 2.77 8.02
CA LEU A 17 -8.77 1.37 7.59
C LEU A 17 -9.64 0.46 8.46
N VAL A 18 -9.69 0.69 9.77
CA VAL A 18 -10.58 -0.06 10.68
C VAL A 18 -12.05 0.20 10.30
N ILE A 19 -12.42 1.45 10.02
CA ILE A 19 -13.78 1.80 9.59
C ILE A 19 -14.12 1.12 8.26
N LEU A 20 -13.19 1.10 7.30
CA LEU A 20 -13.37 0.41 6.02
C LEU A 20 -13.57 -1.09 6.20
N LEU A 21 -12.79 -1.74 7.08
CA LEU A 21 -12.95 -3.16 7.42
C LEU A 21 -14.33 -3.45 7.99
N LEU A 22 -14.75 -2.66 8.99
CA LEU A 22 -16.07 -2.79 9.61
C LEU A 22 -17.18 -2.61 8.57
N ARG A 23 -17.04 -1.62 7.68
CA ARG A 23 -17.99 -1.40 6.60
C ARG A 23 -18.08 -2.61 5.67
N MET A 24 -16.96 -3.21 5.27
CA MET A 24 -16.95 -4.40 4.42
C MET A 24 -17.50 -5.64 5.12
N ALA A 25 -17.30 -5.76 6.44
CA ALA A 25 -17.83 -6.87 7.24
C ALA A 25 -19.37 -6.78 7.45
N VAL A 26 -19.90 -5.56 7.65
CA VAL A 26 -21.31 -5.33 7.98
C VAL A 26 -22.17 -5.07 6.74
N HIS A 27 -21.59 -4.47 5.70
CA HIS A 27 -22.30 -4.10 4.49
C HIS A 27 -21.80 -4.92 3.27
N LYS A 28 -22.52 -4.83 2.17
CA LYS A 28 -22.12 -5.48 0.91
C LYS A 28 -20.79 -4.91 0.41
N LEU A 29 -20.02 -5.75 -0.28
CA LEU A 29 -18.79 -5.34 -0.99
C LEU A 29 -19.09 -4.17 -1.95
N PRO A 30 -18.10 -3.28 -2.20
CA PRO A 30 -18.28 -2.18 -3.14
C PRO A 30 -18.67 -2.69 -4.54
N PRO A 31 -19.37 -1.89 -5.36
CA PRO A 31 -19.73 -2.27 -6.72
C PRO A 31 -18.49 -2.57 -7.57
N ARG A 32 -18.67 -3.36 -8.65
CA ARG A 32 -17.58 -3.83 -9.52
C ARG A 32 -16.67 -2.71 -10.04
N ASP A 33 -17.26 -1.57 -10.38
CA ASP A 33 -16.56 -0.41 -10.92
C ASP A 33 -15.55 0.19 -9.91
N MET A 34 -15.75 -0.09 -8.62
CA MET A 34 -14.90 0.33 -7.51
C MET A 34 -14.01 -0.80 -6.96
N ALA A 35 -13.90 -1.94 -7.65
CA ALA A 35 -13.09 -3.07 -7.20
C ALA A 35 -11.63 -2.67 -6.92
N ALA A 36 -11.06 -1.78 -7.74
CA ALA A 36 -9.72 -1.26 -7.57
C ALA A 36 -9.52 -0.47 -6.27
N SER A 37 -10.59 0.16 -5.74
CA SER A 37 -10.50 0.94 -4.49
C SER A 37 -10.19 0.06 -3.26
N SER A 38 -10.45 -1.25 -3.31
CA SER A 38 -10.07 -2.18 -2.25
C SER A 38 -8.54 -2.25 -2.02
N TRP A 39 -7.74 -1.89 -3.03
CA TRP A 39 -6.28 -1.87 -2.94
C TRP A 39 -5.73 -0.61 -2.28
N LEU A 40 -6.50 0.48 -2.22
CA LEU A 40 -6.06 1.76 -1.64
C LEU A 40 -5.59 1.61 -0.18
N ALA A 41 -6.20 0.71 0.57
CA ALA A 41 -5.84 0.45 1.95
C ALA A 41 -4.41 -0.10 2.14
N LEU A 42 -3.85 -0.76 1.11
CA LEU A 42 -2.48 -1.22 1.11
C LEU A 42 -1.48 -0.05 1.13
N GLY A 43 -1.87 1.12 0.58
CA GLY A 43 -1.05 2.32 0.55
C GLY A 43 -0.61 2.80 1.95
N PRO A 44 -1.53 3.15 2.86
CA PRO A 44 -1.19 3.55 4.22
C PRO A 44 -0.42 2.49 5.01
N LEU A 45 -0.69 1.20 4.81
CA LEU A 45 0.04 0.12 5.46
C LEU A 45 1.48 0.03 4.94
N GLY A 46 1.67 0.11 3.61
CA GLY A 46 2.99 0.12 3.00
C GLY A 46 3.80 1.37 3.34
N THR A 47 3.21 2.57 3.24
CA THR A 47 3.89 3.82 3.61
C THR A 47 4.18 3.92 5.10
N GLY A 48 3.27 3.42 5.94
CA GLY A 48 3.47 3.35 7.38
C GLY A 48 4.63 2.43 7.76
N ALA A 49 4.68 1.23 7.17
CA ALA A 49 5.76 0.27 7.37
C ALA A 49 7.10 0.81 6.87
N LEU A 50 7.15 1.30 5.63
CA LEU A 50 8.36 1.88 5.04
C LEU A 50 8.86 3.08 5.86
N GLY A 51 7.94 3.98 6.26
CA GLY A 51 8.29 5.15 7.08
C GLY A 51 8.90 4.76 8.42
N LEU A 52 8.34 3.76 9.14
CA LEU A 52 8.92 3.26 10.39
C LEU A 52 10.31 2.65 10.20
N LEU A 53 10.50 1.87 9.14
CA LEU A 53 11.80 1.26 8.85
C LEU A 53 12.86 2.32 8.58
N LEU A 54 12.58 3.29 7.70
CA LEU A 54 13.51 4.36 7.36
C LEU A 54 13.80 5.28 8.56
N LEU A 55 12.77 5.68 9.30
CA LEU A 55 12.94 6.49 10.52
C LEU A 55 13.73 5.73 11.58
N GLY A 56 13.53 4.41 11.68
CA GLY A 56 14.31 3.56 12.58
C GLY A 56 15.78 3.45 12.19
N GLN A 57 16.08 3.33 10.91
CA GLN A 57 17.46 3.28 10.40
C GLN A 57 18.22 4.57 10.72
N ASP A 58 17.59 5.73 10.54
CA ASP A 58 18.22 7.03 10.80
C ASP A 58 18.22 7.42 12.29
N ALA A 59 17.46 6.72 13.14
CA ALA A 59 17.21 7.09 14.52
C ALA A 59 18.50 7.20 15.34
N SER A 60 19.41 6.24 15.21
CA SER A 60 20.66 6.22 15.97
C SER A 60 21.51 7.46 15.69
N GLY A 61 21.64 7.88 14.44
CA GLY A 61 22.38 9.08 14.06
C GLY A 61 21.74 10.37 14.55
N VAL A 62 20.42 10.51 14.34
CA VAL A 62 19.65 11.72 14.70
C VAL A 62 19.63 11.94 16.22
N PHE A 63 19.35 10.89 17.00
CA PHE A 63 19.22 11.02 18.45
C PHE A 63 20.59 11.08 19.16
N SER A 64 21.62 10.42 18.63
CA SER A 64 22.99 10.55 19.17
C SER A 64 23.53 11.97 19.04
N ALA A 65 23.25 12.66 17.95
CA ALA A 65 23.62 14.05 17.76
C ALA A 65 22.97 15.01 18.79
N GLN A 66 21.89 14.57 19.43
CA GLN A 66 21.16 15.31 20.47
C GLN A 66 21.49 14.82 21.90
N GLY A 67 22.46 13.93 22.05
CA GLY A 67 22.82 13.33 23.35
C GLY A 67 21.82 12.26 23.85
N LEU A 68 20.95 11.75 22.98
CA LEU A 68 19.89 10.78 23.28
C LEU A 68 20.13 9.41 22.60
N ALA A 69 21.36 8.89 22.68
CA ALA A 69 21.78 7.68 21.98
C ALA A 69 20.93 6.44 22.34
N GLU A 70 20.52 6.30 23.61
CA GLU A 70 19.64 5.20 24.04
C GLU A 70 18.26 5.26 23.37
N VAL A 71 17.69 6.46 23.24
CA VAL A 71 16.42 6.66 22.52
C VAL A 71 16.57 6.26 21.05
N GLY A 72 17.71 6.55 20.44
CA GLY A 72 18.03 6.15 19.08
C GLY A 72 17.98 4.64 18.87
N SER A 73 18.60 3.86 19.77
CA SER A 73 18.60 2.40 19.69
C SER A 73 17.21 1.79 19.90
N VAL A 74 16.45 2.32 20.84
CA VAL A 74 15.04 1.91 21.06
C VAL A 74 14.18 2.24 19.84
N ALA A 75 14.32 3.44 19.28
CA ALA A 75 13.56 3.86 18.10
C ALA A 75 13.90 3.00 16.88
N GLN A 76 15.13 2.54 16.72
CA GLN A 76 15.51 1.58 15.67
C GLN A 76 14.77 0.25 15.84
N GLY A 77 14.76 -0.32 17.06
CA GLY A 77 14.05 -1.55 17.36
C GLY A 77 12.53 -1.43 17.12
N VAL A 78 11.92 -0.33 17.56
CA VAL A 78 10.51 -0.01 17.32
C VAL A 78 10.25 0.14 15.82
N GLY A 79 11.17 0.74 15.07
CA GLY A 79 11.07 0.86 13.61
C GLY A 79 10.96 -0.49 12.93
N VAL A 80 11.80 -1.45 13.30
CA VAL A 80 11.79 -2.80 12.73
C VAL A 80 10.52 -3.57 13.11
N ILE A 81 10.19 -3.62 14.41
CA ILE A 81 9.03 -4.38 14.91
C ILE A 81 7.72 -3.76 14.39
N GLY A 82 7.58 -2.44 14.49
CA GLY A 82 6.39 -1.74 14.02
C GLY A 82 6.25 -1.81 12.49
N GLY A 83 7.36 -1.70 11.75
CA GLY A 83 7.40 -1.89 10.30
C GLY A 83 6.93 -3.29 9.90
N LEU A 84 7.42 -4.32 10.61
CA LEU A 84 7.03 -5.72 10.37
C LEU A 84 5.54 -5.96 10.69
N LEU A 85 5.01 -5.37 11.76
CA LEU A 85 3.59 -5.47 12.11
C LEU A 85 2.70 -4.83 11.05
N LEU A 86 3.03 -3.62 10.60
CA LEU A 86 2.28 -2.94 9.53
C LEU A 86 2.40 -3.68 8.20
N TRP A 87 3.56 -4.24 7.90
CA TRP A 87 3.77 -5.09 6.73
C TRP A 87 2.91 -6.35 6.79
N GLY A 88 2.83 -7.01 7.94
CA GLY A 88 1.97 -8.18 8.15
C GLY A 88 0.48 -7.89 7.97
N LEU A 89 0.01 -6.74 8.50
CA LEU A 89 -1.34 -6.24 8.23
C LEU A 89 -1.54 -5.96 6.73
N GLY A 90 -0.53 -5.42 6.06
CA GLY A 90 -0.52 -5.21 4.61
C GLY A 90 -0.62 -6.52 3.82
N LEU A 91 0.09 -7.57 4.25
CA LEU A 91 -0.01 -8.89 3.63
C LEU A 91 -1.43 -9.47 3.73
N TRP A 92 -2.01 -9.39 4.92
CA TRP A 92 -3.39 -9.81 5.12
C TRP A 92 -4.36 -9.02 4.23
N TRP A 93 -4.16 -7.69 4.14
CA TRP A 93 -4.98 -6.85 3.27
C TRP A 93 -4.78 -7.16 1.79
N LEU A 94 -3.55 -7.42 1.35
CA LEU A 94 -3.23 -7.81 -0.02
C LEU A 94 -3.96 -9.10 -0.40
N LEU A 95 -3.97 -10.10 0.48
CA LEU A 95 -4.70 -11.35 0.25
C LEU A 95 -6.21 -11.09 0.12
N LEU A 96 -6.78 -10.26 0.99
CA LEU A 96 -8.20 -9.88 0.92
C LEU A 96 -8.52 -9.14 -0.39
N ALA A 97 -7.69 -8.18 -0.79
CA ALA A 97 -7.85 -7.43 -2.03
C ALA A 97 -7.74 -8.32 -3.28
N LEU A 98 -6.83 -9.30 -3.26
CA LEU A 98 -6.71 -10.32 -4.33
C LEU A 98 -7.95 -11.21 -4.41
N LEU A 99 -8.53 -11.62 -3.28
CA LEU A 99 -9.77 -12.41 -3.25
C LEU A 99 -10.95 -11.61 -3.81
N ILE A 100 -11.07 -10.33 -3.43
CA ILE A 100 -12.10 -9.43 -3.94
C ILE A 100 -11.93 -9.25 -5.46
N LEU A 101 -10.71 -8.96 -5.91
CA LEU A 101 -10.39 -8.81 -7.33
C LEU A 101 -10.70 -10.09 -8.11
N GLY A 102 -10.28 -11.26 -7.61
CA GLY A 102 -10.54 -12.56 -8.25
C GLY A 102 -12.03 -12.87 -8.39
N ARG A 103 -12.85 -12.45 -7.42
CA ARG A 103 -14.30 -12.56 -7.51
C ARG A 103 -14.87 -11.71 -8.65
N TYR A 104 -14.46 -10.44 -8.74
CA TYR A 104 -14.97 -9.52 -9.76
C TYR A 104 -14.41 -9.78 -11.16
N LEU A 105 -13.20 -10.33 -11.28
CA LEU A 105 -12.65 -10.71 -12.59
C LEU A 105 -13.52 -11.72 -13.33
N ARG A 106 -14.21 -12.62 -12.58
CA ARG A 106 -15.15 -13.60 -13.17
C ARG A 106 -16.37 -12.93 -13.81
N ASP A 107 -16.79 -11.80 -13.25
CA ASP A 107 -17.98 -11.06 -13.72
C ASP A 107 -17.61 -9.95 -14.73
N GLY A 108 -16.31 -9.78 -15.03
CA GLY A 108 -15.76 -8.71 -15.86
C GLY A 108 -15.72 -7.37 -15.13
N ILE A 109 -14.53 -6.76 -15.07
CA ILE A 109 -14.33 -5.42 -14.48
C ILE A 109 -14.18 -4.43 -15.64
N PRO A 110 -15.08 -3.44 -15.78
CA PRO A 110 -14.94 -2.41 -16.79
C PRO A 110 -13.68 -1.58 -16.51
N PHE A 111 -12.90 -1.30 -17.55
CA PHE A 111 -11.71 -0.45 -17.41
C PHE A 111 -12.16 0.99 -17.15
N ASN A 112 -11.60 1.60 -16.13
CA ASN A 112 -11.75 3.03 -15.82
C ASN A 112 -10.46 3.56 -15.18
N LEU A 113 -10.35 4.88 -15.03
CA LEU A 113 -9.16 5.51 -14.41
C LEU A 113 -8.89 5.06 -12.96
N GLY A 114 -9.89 4.52 -12.27
CA GLY A 114 -9.72 3.93 -10.94
C GLY A 114 -8.74 2.76 -10.88
N TRP A 115 -8.41 2.13 -12.02
CA TRP A 115 -7.41 1.06 -12.09
C TRP A 115 -6.00 1.53 -11.70
N TRP A 116 -5.71 2.83 -11.76
CA TRP A 116 -4.47 3.39 -11.21
C TRP A 116 -4.32 3.17 -9.71
N ALA A 117 -5.41 2.89 -8.98
CA ALA A 117 -5.38 2.51 -7.58
C ALA A 117 -4.66 1.18 -7.30
N PHE A 118 -4.39 0.36 -8.31
CA PHE A 118 -3.58 -0.84 -8.15
C PHE A 118 -2.07 -0.54 -8.05
N THR A 119 -1.58 0.52 -8.69
CA THR A 119 -0.15 0.74 -8.89
C THR A 119 0.54 1.33 -7.66
N PHE A 120 0.10 2.51 -7.19
CA PHE A 120 0.74 3.19 -6.08
C PHE A 120 0.77 2.34 -4.79
N PRO A 121 -0.35 1.74 -4.31
CA PRO A 121 -0.35 0.95 -3.09
C PRO A 121 0.56 -0.28 -3.16
N LEU A 122 0.56 -0.97 -4.31
CA LEU A 122 1.45 -2.09 -4.53
C LEU A 122 2.92 -1.67 -4.55
N GLY A 123 3.22 -0.50 -5.14
CA GLY A 123 4.56 0.04 -5.20
C GLY A 123 5.16 0.35 -3.83
N VAL A 124 4.42 1.05 -2.97
CA VAL A 124 4.90 1.35 -1.60
C VAL A 124 4.99 0.10 -0.73
N TYR A 125 4.12 -0.88 -0.95
CA TYR A 125 4.19 -2.16 -0.24
C TYR A 125 5.41 -2.99 -0.70
N ALA A 126 5.73 -2.99 -1.99
CA ALA A 126 6.95 -3.60 -2.52
C ALA A 126 8.21 -2.95 -1.92
N LEU A 127 8.25 -1.61 -1.85
CA LEU A 127 9.36 -0.88 -1.23
C LEU A 127 9.52 -1.23 0.26
N ALA A 128 8.42 -1.30 1.02
CA ALA A 128 8.46 -1.72 2.42
C ALA A 128 8.98 -3.16 2.57
N THR A 129 8.61 -4.05 1.64
CA THR A 129 9.08 -5.45 1.62
C THR A 129 10.58 -5.53 1.35
N LEU A 130 11.10 -4.75 0.39
CA LEU A 130 12.52 -4.69 0.09
C LEU A 130 13.34 -4.06 1.23
N ALA A 131 12.80 -3.02 1.88
CA ALA A 131 13.42 -2.44 3.07
C ALA A 131 13.51 -3.45 4.23
N LEU A 132 12.49 -4.29 4.43
CA LEU A 132 12.56 -5.40 5.38
C LEU A 132 13.60 -6.46 4.99
N ALA A 133 13.78 -6.72 3.69
CA ALA A 133 14.82 -7.61 3.20
C ALA A 133 16.23 -7.11 3.58
N GLU A 134 16.47 -5.81 3.43
CA GLU A 134 17.74 -5.18 3.79
C GLU A 134 17.99 -5.22 5.31
N VAL A 135 16.97 -4.90 6.12
CA VAL A 135 17.10 -4.85 7.58
C VAL A 135 17.23 -6.23 8.19
N LEU A 136 16.46 -7.21 7.73
CA LEU A 136 16.40 -8.55 8.34
C LEU A 136 17.35 -9.56 7.69
N GLY A 137 17.86 -9.29 6.49
CA GLY A 137 18.71 -10.21 5.74
C GLY A 137 18.03 -11.52 5.33
N LEU A 138 16.69 -11.57 5.31
CA LEU A 138 15.93 -12.79 5.04
C LEU A 138 15.58 -12.90 3.55
N ALA A 139 16.02 -13.97 2.90
CA ALA A 139 15.78 -14.25 1.48
C ALA A 139 14.28 -14.27 1.10
N PHE A 140 13.40 -14.57 2.04
CA PHE A 140 11.95 -14.51 1.83
C PHE A 140 11.50 -13.12 1.40
N PHE A 141 11.92 -12.06 2.13
CA PHE A 141 11.52 -10.69 1.80
C PHE A 141 12.09 -10.20 0.47
N SER A 142 13.34 -10.59 0.14
CA SER A 142 13.94 -10.25 -1.15
C SER A 142 13.13 -10.86 -2.31
N ARG A 143 12.87 -12.16 -2.25
CA ARG A 143 12.12 -12.88 -3.30
C ARG A 143 10.69 -12.39 -3.42
N PHE A 144 10.04 -12.15 -2.27
CA PHE A 144 8.67 -11.64 -2.28
C PHE A 144 8.62 -10.19 -2.79
N GLY A 145 9.58 -9.35 -2.42
CA GLY A 145 9.71 -7.98 -2.94
C GLY A 145 9.93 -7.95 -4.47
N GLU A 146 10.83 -8.79 -4.99
CA GLU A 146 11.03 -8.96 -6.43
C GLU A 146 9.73 -9.34 -7.15
N LEU A 147 8.99 -10.31 -6.60
CA LEU A 147 7.68 -10.72 -7.15
C LEU A 147 6.69 -9.55 -7.19
N LEU A 148 6.62 -8.75 -6.11
CA LEU A 148 5.74 -7.58 -6.06
C LEU A 148 6.14 -6.52 -7.07
N VAL A 149 7.44 -6.29 -7.29
CA VAL A 149 7.93 -5.36 -8.33
C VAL A 149 7.55 -5.85 -9.72
N VAL A 150 7.72 -7.14 -10.02
CA VAL A 150 7.30 -7.72 -11.31
C VAL A 150 5.79 -7.55 -11.49
N ALA A 151 4.98 -7.86 -10.47
CA ALA A 151 3.54 -7.67 -10.50
C ALA A 151 3.15 -6.19 -10.71
N LEU A 152 3.87 -5.26 -10.07
CA LEU A 152 3.68 -3.83 -10.25
C LEU A 152 3.93 -3.38 -11.69
N VAL A 153 5.04 -3.83 -12.29
CA VAL A 153 5.38 -3.50 -13.70
C VAL A 153 4.31 -4.02 -14.65
N LEU A 154 3.84 -5.26 -14.46
CA LEU A 154 2.80 -5.86 -15.30
C LEU A 154 1.47 -5.09 -15.17
N LEU A 155 1.06 -4.77 -13.94
CA LEU A 155 -0.15 -3.97 -13.69
C LEU A 155 -0.03 -2.57 -14.28
N TRP A 156 1.13 -1.93 -14.11
CA TRP A 156 1.38 -0.61 -14.67
C TRP A 156 1.26 -0.61 -16.20
N LEU A 157 1.88 -1.57 -16.88
CA LEU A 157 1.80 -1.72 -18.33
C LEU A 157 0.34 -1.95 -18.78
N LEU A 158 -0.40 -2.77 -18.06
CA LEU A 158 -1.81 -3.05 -18.36
C LEU A 158 -2.67 -1.79 -18.23
N VAL A 159 -2.52 -1.06 -17.11
CA VAL A 159 -3.26 0.18 -16.84
C VAL A 159 -2.87 1.27 -17.84
N MET A 160 -1.58 1.41 -18.15
CA MET A 160 -1.09 2.37 -19.14
C MET A 160 -1.67 2.08 -20.53
N ALA A 161 -1.62 0.82 -20.98
CA ALA A 161 -2.19 0.42 -22.27
C ALA A 161 -3.71 0.70 -22.33
N GLY A 162 -4.44 0.40 -21.25
CA GLY A 162 -5.87 0.71 -21.13
C GLY A 162 -6.15 2.21 -21.18
N THR A 163 -5.34 3.00 -20.46
CA THR A 163 -5.46 4.48 -20.42
C THR A 163 -5.19 5.10 -21.80
N LEU A 164 -4.13 4.68 -22.49
CA LEU A 164 -3.79 5.17 -23.83
C LEU A 164 -4.90 4.83 -24.83
N ARG A 165 -5.40 3.59 -24.80
CA ARG A 165 -6.51 3.16 -25.67
C ARG A 165 -7.78 3.97 -25.43
N GLY A 166 -8.16 4.15 -24.15
CA GLY A 166 -9.36 4.90 -23.78
C GLY A 166 -9.22 6.39 -24.07
N ALA A 167 -8.02 6.98 -23.90
CA ALA A 167 -7.72 8.37 -24.27
C ALA A 167 -7.87 8.57 -25.78
N TRP A 168 -7.36 7.64 -26.60
CA TRP A 168 -7.49 7.71 -28.07
C TRP A 168 -8.94 7.59 -28.56
N ARG A 169 -9.78 6.84 -27.81
CA ARG A 169 -11.20 6.69 -28.15
C ARG A 169 -12.09 7.79 -27.57
N GLY A 170 -11.55 8.67 -26.71
CA GLY A 170 -12.32 9.72 -26.03
C GLY A 170 -13.30 9.23 -24.95
N GLU A 171 -13.19 7.96 -24.54
CA GLU A 171 -14.17 7.30 -23.64
C GLU A 171 -13.84 7.50 -22.14
N LEU A 172 -12.63 7.99 -21.80
CA LEU A 172 -12.16 8.07 -20.41
C LEU A 172 -12.80 9.19 -19.58
N PHE A 173 -13.39 10.18 -20.22
CA PHE A 173 -13.92 11.36 -19.53
C PHE A 173 -15.44 11.31 -19.30
N ALA A 174 -16.09 10.21 -19.69
CA ALA A 174 -17.48 9.95 -19.33
C ALA A 174 -17.51 9.52 -17.85
N ALA A 175 -17.90 10.45 -16.96
CA ALA A 175 -18.08 10.13 -15.55
C ALA A 175 -19.25 9.13 -15.40
N PRO A 176 -19.06 7.96 -14.80
CA PRO A 176 -20.13 6.97 -14.61
C PRO A 176 -21.33 7.52 -13.82
N CYS A 177 -21.11 8.59 -13.06
CA CYS A 177 -22.15 9.27 -12.26
C CYS A 177 -23.03 10.23 -13.04
N LEU A 178 -22.73 10.53 -14.31
CA LEU A 178 -23.49 11.48 -15.14
C LEU A 178 -24.33 10.78 -16.22
N SER A 179 -24.33 9.46 -16.26
CA SER A 179 -25.12 8.64 -17.20
C SER A 179 -26.47 8.20 -16.60
N HIS A 180 -27.19 9.11 -15.95
CA HIS A 180 -28.60 8.93 -15.56
C HIS A 180 -29.46 9.99 -16.19
#